data_5bbf2d39622af5a4b354baa8f96af24f
#
_entry.id   5bbf2d39622af5a4b354baa8f96af24f
#
_cell.length_a   1.000
_cell.length_b   1.000
_cell.length_c   1.000
_cell.angle_alpha   90.00
_cell.angle_beta   90.00
_cell.angle_gamma   90.00
#
_symmetry.space_group_name_H-M   'P 1'
#
loop_
_entity.id
_entity.type
_entity.pdbx_description
1 polymer ?
#
loop_
_entity_poly.entity_id
_entity_poly.type
_entity_poly.pdbx_seq_one_letter_code
_entity_poly.pdbx_strand_id
1 'polypeptide(L)'
;MKRKSLIAKRKVDKKNLLIKEYKIQKFYTKFKNKLKTHINKNDFVVAVSGGPDSLCLAYFSKLYSKEFKNKAHVLIVDHKLRNASAKEAIKVKNILKNKGIKSNILKWKGKIPNSNIQKNARNIRYSLISEYCDKKKLKFIITAHHIDDQIENFFIRLLRGSGLTGLSSMSENVNYNKKIKIIRPFLDLKKSELKYVTLNFFGTFIEDPSNKNEKFLRVRIRKYRKNLEKEGLKSDNVITSINNLMHAKKALNFYKNKALLKHVSFMSKNKCIINGKIFSEEAKEIIFKSFSDILSLISGSYYPPRSKKIVSLIERISKPKYNKSTLGGCVIEKKDSFIFVSKELRTKKAYIQPSK
;
A
#
# COMPACT_ATOMS: atom_id res chain seq x y z
N MET A 1 59.51 11.16 4.36
CA MET A 1 58.30 11.52 3.57
C MET A 1 57.12 10.53 3.64
N LYS A 2 57.29 9.22 3.87
CA LYS A 2 56.21 8.22 3.89
C LYS A 2 55.23 8.28 5.09
N ARG A 3 55.64 8.78 6.26
CA ARG A 3 54.74 8.84 7.45
C ARG A 3 53.65 9.92 7.41
N LYS A 4 53.89 11.08 6.76
CA LYS A 4 52.85 12.13 6.64
C LYS A 4 51.68 11.73 5.75
N SER A 5 51.90 10.95 4.70
CA SER A 5 50.86 10.49 3.79
C SER A 5 49.92 9.45 4.44
N LEU A 6 50.44 8.59 5.30
CA LEU A 6 49.67 7.56 6.02
C LEU A 6 48.74 8.18 7.08
N ILE A 7 49.17 9.22 7.77
CA ILE A 7 48.37 9.94 8.77
C ILE A 7 47.24 10.72 8.09
N ALA A 8 47.49 11.34 6.92
CA ALA A 8 46.47 12.05 6.13
C ALA A 8 45.41 11.08 5.58
N LYS A 9 45.82 9.92 5.04
CA LYS A 9 44.89 8.87 4.61
C LYS A 9 44.00 8.36 5.74
N ARG A 10 44.53 8.07 6.92
CA ARG A 10 43.77 7.65 8.10
C ARG A 10 42.78 8.73 8.58
N LYS A 11 43.11 10.02 8.54
CA LYS A 11 42.18 11.11 8.89
C LYS A 11 41.02 11.24 7.89
N VAL A 12 41.29 11.13 6.59
CA VAL A 12 40.30 11.19 5.54
C VAL A 12 39.34 9.98 5.66
N ASP A 13 39.83 8.79 5.91
CA ASP A 13 39.02 7.58 6.09
C ASP A 13 38.12 7.67 7.33
N LYS A 14 38.64 8.19 8.46
CA LYS A 14 37.82 8.41 9.68
C LYS A 14 36.71 9.45 9.46
N LYS A 15 37.01 10.58 8.81
CA LYS A 15 36.01 11.60 8.51
C LYS A 15 34.93 11.09 7.56
N ASN A 16 35.31 10.35 6.54
CA ASN A 16 34.37 9.72 5.63
C ASN A 16 33.51 8.65 6.32
N LEU A 17 34.06 7.88 7.24
CA LEU A 17 33.34 6.90 8.04
C LEU A 17 32.27 7.57 8.94
N LEU A 18 32.65 8.64 9.65
CA LEU A 18 31.73 9.43 10.49
C LEU A 18 30.58 10.04 9.66
N ILE A 19 30.89 10.60 8.48
CA ILE A 19 29.86 11.16 7.59
C ILE A 19 28.90 10.05 7.11
N LYS A 20 29.40 8.87 6.79
CA LYS A 20 28.58 7.71 6.41
C LYS A 20 27.66 7.26 7.54
N GLU A 21 28.19 7.14 8.74
CA GLU A 21 27.42 6.76 9.93
C GLU A 21 26.35 7.80 10.25
N TYR A 22 26.65 9.09 10.18
CA TYR A 22 25.70 10.18 10.40
C TYR A 22 24.53 10.15 9.40
N LYS A 23 24.79 9.96 8.10
CA LYS A 23 23.73 9.85 7.08
C LYS A 23 22.83 8.67 7.32
N ILE A 24 23.40 7.50 7.61
CA ILE A 24 22.63 6.27 7.88
C ILE A 24 21.80 6.45 9.14
N GLN A 25 22.37 7.05 10.18
CA GLN A 25 21.68 7.35 11.44
C GLN A 25 20.49 8.30 11.22
N LYS A 26 20.63 9.33 10.38
CA LYS A 26 19.52 10.24 10.01
C LYS A 26 18.36 9.49 9.36
N PHE A 27 18.63 8.57 8.42
CA PHE A 27 17.60 7.77 7.76
C PHE A 27 16.97 6.76 8.72
N TYR A 28 17.78 6.13 9.56
CA TYR A 28 17.30 5.23 10.59
C TYR A 28 16.38 5.94 11.60
N THR A 29 16.73 7.16 12.03
CA THR A 29 15.88 7.94 12.95
C THR A 29 14.49 8.22 12.37
N LYS A 30 14.40 8.61 11.08
CA LYS A 30 13.11 8.76 10.41
C LYS A 30 12.31 7.46 10.41
N PHE A 31 12.94 6.35 10.03
CA PHE A 31 12.33 5.03 10.06
C PHE A 31 11.87 4.65 11.46
N LYS A 32 12.73 4.79 12.47
CA LYS A 32 12.45 4.47 13.87
C LYS A 32 11.23 5.20 14.40
N ASN A 33 11.14 6.51 14.17
CA ASN A 33 10.05 7.33 14.67
C ASN A 33 8.69 6.86 14.09
N LYS A 34 8.63 6.52 12.80
CA LYS A 34 7.43 5.98 12.18
C LYS A 34 7.04 4.61 12.72
N LEU A 35 8.01 3.72 12.88
CA LEU A 35 7.73 2.40 13.46
C LEU A 35 7.26 2.50 14.92
N LYS A 36 7.87 3.38 15.71
CA LYS A 36 7.47 3.63 17.10
C LYS A 36 5.99 4.03 17.20
N THR A 37 5.52 4.91 16.30
CA THR A 37 4.13 5.35 16.27
C THR A 37 3.15 4.22 15.94
N HIS A 38 3.52 3.28 15.06
CA HIS A 38 2.60 2.28 14.53
C HIS A 38 2.74 0.90 15.18
N ILE A 39 3.96 0.48 15.49
CA ILE A 39 4.32 -0.87 15.93
C ILE A 39 4.71 -0.89 17.41
N ASN A 40 5.45 0.12 17.84
CA ASN A 40 6.05 0.18 19.18
C ASN A 40 6.84 -1.10 19.50
N LYS A 41 6.51 -1.82 20.56
CA LYS A 41 7.16 -3.07 21.02
C LYS A 41 6.56 -4.34 20.40
N ASN A 42 5.56 -4.24 19.53
CA ASN A 42 4.96 -5.42 18.92
C ASN A 42 5.90 -6.09 17.90
N ASP A 43 5.78 -7.39 17.77
CA ASP A 43 6.41 -8.17 16.70
C ASP A 43 5.78 -7.84 15.35
N PHE A 44 6.57 -7.92 14.29
CA PHE A 44 6.13 -7.54 12.95
C PHE A 44 6.82 -8.32 11.83
N VAL A 45 6.20 -8.32 10.67
CA VAL A 45 6.73 -8.95 9.46
C VAL A 45 7.43 -7.92 8.57
N VAL A 46 8.58 -8.30 8.03
CA VAL A 46 9.36 -7.55 7.05
C VAL A 46 9.33 -8.28 5.72
N ALA A 47 8.71 -7.69 4.70
CA ALA A 47 8.66 -8.27 3.35
C ALA A 47 9.91 -7.90 2.56
N VAL A 48 10.72 -8.91 2.20
CA VAL A 48 12.01 -8.72 1.51
C VAL A 48 11.99 -9.41 0.15
N SER A 49 12.37 -8.67 -0.90
CA SER A 49 12.49 -9.15 -2.28
C SER A 49 13.94 -9.28 -2.77
N GLY A 50 14.92 -8.79 -2.00
CA GLY A 50 16.34 -8.80 -2.36
C GLY A 50 16.82 -7.56 -3.09
N GLY A 51 15.94 -6.66 -3.52
CA GLY A 51 16.30 -5.34 -4.04
C GLY A 51 16.80 -4.41 -2.93
N PRO A 52 17.46 -3.28 -3.31
CA PRO A 52 18.11 -2.41 -2.34
C PRO A 52 17.15 -1.88 -1.27
N ASP A 53 15.96 -1.48 -1.65
CA ASP A 53 14.96 -0.90 -0.77
C ASP A 53 14.54 -1.89 0.32
N SER A 54 14.30 -3.14 -0.06
CA SER A 54 13.87 -4.20 0.85
C SER A 54 14.99 -4.72 1.76
N LEU A 55 16.23 -4.71 1.28
CA LEU A 55 17.40 -5.04 2.10
C LEU A 55 17.67 -3.92 3.14
N CYS A 56 17.57 -2.64 2.74
CA CYS A 56 17.62 -1.52 3.68
C CYS A 56 16.55 -1.66 4.78
N LEU A 57 15.31 -2.05 4.38
CA LEU A 57 14.23 -2.32 5.32
C LEU A 57 14.59 -3.42 6.32
N ALA A 58 15.16 -4.52 5.86
CA ALA A 58 15.61 -5.61 6.72
C ALA A 58 16.69 -5.17 7.71
N TYR A 59 17.66 -4.37 7.26
CA TYR A 59 18.72 -3.83 8.10
C TYR A 59 18.16 -2.93 9.21
N PHE A 60 17.35 -1.94 8.85
CA PHE A 60 16.75 -1.03 9.84
C PHE A 60 15.79 -1.75 10.79
N SER A 61 15.10 -2.78 10.31
CA SER A 61 14.26 -3.62 11.17
C SER A 61 15.07 -4.42 12.18
N LYS A 62 16.27 -4.90 11.81
CA LYS A 62 17.21 -5.55 12.74
C LYS A 62 17.64 -4.59 13.85
N LEU A 63 17.99 -3.35 13.49
CA LEU A 63 18.37 -2.31 14.48
C LEU A 63 17.20 -1.99 15.42
N TYR A 64 16.01 -1.79 14.85
CA TYR A 64 14.80 -1.51 15.62
C TYR A 64 14.46 -2.63 16.60
N SER A 65 14.50 -3.87 16.13
CA SER A 65 14.21 -5.05 16.98
C SER A 65 15.20 -5.20 18.14
N LYS A 66 16.48 -4.86 17.90
CA LYS A 66 17.49 -4.85 18.97
C LYS A 66 17.20 -3.76 20.00
N GLU A 67 16.82 -2.56 19.55
CA GLU A 67 16.54 -1.41 20.44
C GLU A 67 15.25 -1.59 21.24
N PHE A 68 14.16 -2.06 20.60
CA PHE A 68 12.84 -2.18 21.24
C PHE A 68 12.53 -3.56 21.82
N LYS A 69 13.49 -4.49 21.76
CA LYS A 69 13.37 -5.88 22.28
C LYS A 69 12.14 -6.62 21.73
N ASN A 70 11.80 -6.36 20.44
CA ASN A 70 10.75 -7.07 19.71
C ASN A 70 11.35 -7.90 18.57
N LYS A 71 10.53 -8.66 17.84
CA LYS A 71 11.00 -9.57 16.81
C LYS A 71 10.54 -9.11 15.43
N ALA A 72 11.51 -8.89 14.53
CA ALA A 72 11.28 -8.73 13.09
C ALA A 72 11.30 -10.10 12.40
N HIS A 73 10.16 -10.53 11.87
CA HIS A 73 10.02 -11.75 11.07
C HIS A 73 10.30 -11.43 9.61
N VAL A 74 11.53 -11.64 9.16
CA VAL A 74 11.96 -11.35 7.79
C VAL A 74 11.51 -12.46 6.85
N LEU A 75 10.64 -12.13 5.88
CA LEU A 75 10.04 -13.07 4.95
C LEU A 75 10.43 -12.75 3.52
N ILE A 76 10.87 -13.76 2.80
CA ILE A 76 11.15 -13.76 1.37
C ILE A 76 10.06 -14.58 0.69
N VAL A 77 9.43 -14.06 -0.36
CA VAL A 77 8.39 -14.80 -1.09
C VAL A 77 8.93 -15.27 -2.44
N ASP A 78 8.98 -16.58 -2.61
CA ASP A 78 9.23 -17.22 -3.89
C ASP A 78 7.89 -17.46 -4.61
N HIS A 79 7.62 -16.65 -5.62
CA HIS A 79 6.38 -16.70 -6.42
C HIS A 79 6.36 -17.82 -7.45
N LYS A 80 7.50 -18.47 -7.71
CA LYS A 80 7.70 -19.46 -8.80
C LYS A 80 7.28 -18.96 -10.20
N LEU A 81 7.29 -17.64 -10.42
CA LEU A 81 6.92 -17.04 -11.72
C LEU A 81 8.02 -17.17 -12.77
N ARG A 82 9.22 -17.49 -12.36
CA ARG A 82 10.42 -17.70 -13.21
C ARG A 82 11.23 -18.86 -12.66
N ASN A 83 11.90 -19.60 -13.54
CA ASN A 83 12.77 -20.71 -13.15
C ASN A 83 13.87 -20.28 -12.17
N ALA A 84 14.36 -19.03 -12.28
CA ALA A 84 15.39 -18.48 -11.39
C ALA A 84 14.89 -18.04 -10.01
N SER A 85 13.56 -17.93 -9.77
CA SER A 85 13.01 -17.32 -8.56
C SER A 85 13.43 -18.04 -7.27
N ALA A 86 13.51 -19.36 -7.30
CA ALA A 86 13.97 -20.16 -6.15
C ALA A 86 15.46 -19.90 -5.84
N LYS A 87 16.31 -19.85 -6.88
CA LYS A 87 17.74 -19.51 -6.73
C LYS A 87 17.93 -18.09 -6.21
N GLU A 88 17.15 -17.13 -6.71
CA GLU A 88 17.14 -15.74 -6.23
C GLU A 88 16.75 -15.66 -4.74
N ALA A 89 15.68 -16.35 -4.32
CA ALA A 89 15.24 -16.39 -2.92
C ALA A 89 16.32 -16.94 -1.98
N ILE A 90 17.05 -17.98 -2.42
CA ILE A 90 18.19 -18.56 -1.66
C ILE A 90 19.34 -17.52 -1.59
N LYS A 91 19.69 -16.86 -2.70
CA LYS A 91 20.72 -15.80 -2.69
C LYS A 91 20.36 -14.67 -1.71
N VAL A 92 19.10 -14.20 -1.71
CA VAL A 92 18.62 -13.19 -0.73
C VAL A 92 18.79 -13.69 0.69
N LYS A 93 18.39 -14.94 0.98
CA LYS A 93 18.52 -15.54 2.30
C LYS A 93 20.00 -15.58 2.75
N ASN A 94 20.93 -15.90 1.86
CA ASN A 94 22.36 -15.93 2.15
C ASN A 94 22.92 -14.52 2.41
N ILE A 95 22.54 -13.49 1.61
CA ILE A 95 22.91 -12.10 1.84
C ILE A 95 22.47 -11.65 3.25
N LEU A 96 21.25 -11.96 3.65
CA LEU A 96 20.71 -11.64 4.97
C LEU A 96 21.44 -12.41 6.08
N LYS A 97 21.66 -13.74 5.89
CA LYS A 97 22.34 -14.60 6.86
C LYS A 97 23.77 -14.10 7.15
N ASN A 98 24.53 -13.71 6.12
CA ASN A 98 25.89 -13.18 6.26
C ASN A 98 25.96 -11.89 7.09
N LYS A 99 24.85 -11.19 7.25
CA LYS A 99 24.74 -9.99 8.12
C LYS A 99 23.97 -10.29 9.42
N GLY A 100 23.81 -11.57 9.79
CA GLY A 100 23.14 -11.99 11.02
C GLY A 100 21.66 -11.67 11.05
N ILE A 101 20.96 -11.66 9.88
CA ILE A 101 19.51 -11.48 9.77
C ILE A 101 18.89 -12.82 9.42
N LYS A 102 18.16 -13.42 10.36
CA LYS A 102 17.41 -14.67 10.14
C LYS A 102 16.18 -14.37 9.25
N SER A 103 15.96 -15.18 8.22
CA SER A 103 14.83 -15.01 7.29
C SER A 103 14.23 -16.35 6.88
N ASN A 104 12.93 -16.34 6.55
CA ASN A 104 12.18 -17.50 6.08
C ASN A 104 11.73 -17.28 4.63
N ILE A 105 11.83 -18.34 3.81
CA ILE A 105 11.31 -18.33 2.44
C ILE A 105 9.91 -18.94 2.45
N LEU A 106 8.92 -18.16 2.00
CA LEU A 106 7.57 -18.63 1.75
C LEU A 106 7.46 -19.02 0.28
N LYS A 107 7.09 -20.27 -0.01
CA LYS A 107 7.00 -20.81 -1.37
C LYS A 107 5.55 -20.89 -1.81
N TRP A 108 5.23 -20.33 -2.99
CA TRP A 108 3.93 -20.53 -3.62
C TRP A 108 3.77 -21.97 -4.11
N LYS A 109 2.65 -22.59 -3.77
CA LYS A 109 2.33 -23.99 -4.15
C LYS A 109 1.25 -24.08 -5.23
N GLY A 110 0.61 -22.98 -5.60
CA GLY A 110 -0.47 -22.97 -6.60
C GLY A 110 0.03 -22.89 -8.05
N LYS A 111 -0.94 -22.89 -8.98
CA LYS A 111 -0.64 -22.75 -10.42
C LYS A 111 -0.09 -21.34 -10.73
N ILE A 112 0.81 -21.28 -11.71
CA ILE A 112 1.38 -20.00 -12.20
C ILE A 112 0.30 -19.25 -12.98
N PRO A 113 0.05 -17.97 -12.68
CA PRO A 113 -0.93 -17.17 -13.41
C PRO A 113 -0.50 -16.89 -14.84
N ASN A 114 -1.38 -17.14 -15.82
CA ASN A 114 -1.11 -16.88 -17.23
C ASN A 114 -1.41 -15.43 -17.66
N SER A 115 -2.11 -14.65 -16.83
CA SER A 115 -2.48 -13.26 -17.11
C SER A 115 -2.28 -12.35 -15.90
N ASN A 116 -2.19 -11.03 -16.13
CA ASN A 116 -2.05 -10.04 -15.06
C ASN A 116 -0.95 -10.38 -14.04
N ILE A 117 0.20 -10.88 -14.51
CA ILE A 117 1.27 -11.49 -13.72
C ILE A 117 1.67 -10.63 -12.52
N GLN A 118 1.87 -9.30 -12.70
CA GLN A 118 2.27 -8.41 -11.60
C GLN A 118 1.19 -8.29 -10.51
N LYS A 119 -0.09 -8.21 -10.89
CA LYS A 119 -1.21 -8.15 -9.94
C LYS A 119 -1.31 -9.46 -9.17
N ASN A 120 -1.22 -10.57 -9.87
CA ASN A 120 -1.31 -11.90 -9.27
C ASN A 120 -0.10 -12.18 -8.36
N ALA A 121 1.14 -11.83 -8.79
CA ALA A 121 2.33 -11.91 -7.95
C ALA A 121 2.19 -11.10 -6.65
N ARG A 122 1.60 -9.90 -6.74
CA ARG A 122 1.31 -9.08 -5.57
C ARG A 122 0.29 -9.75 -4.64
N ASN A 123 -0.80 -10.30 -5.20
CA ASN A 123 -1.83 -10.98 -4.41
C ASN A 123 -1.26 -12.22 -3.71
N ILE A 124 -0.51 -13.06 -4.44
CA ILE A 124 0.18 -14.24 -3.89
C ILE A 124 1.11 -13.85 -2.74
N ARG A 125 1.90 -12.78 -2.91
CA ARG A 125 2.79 -12.29 -1.85
C ARG A 125 2.02 -11.96 -0.58
N TYR A 126 0.97 -11.17 -0.70
CA TYR A 126 0.21 -10.77 0.47
C TYR A 126 -0.60 -11.91 1.09
N SER A 127 -1.10 -12.87 0.30
CA SER A 127 -1.76 -14.06 0.82
C SER A 127 -0.81 -14.89 1.69
N LEU A 128 0.36 -15.25 1.15
CA LEU A 128 1.36 -16.04 1.88
C LEU A 128 1.85 -15.36 3.16
N ILE A 129 2.07 -14.03 3.09
CA ILE A 129 2.48 -13.27 4.27
C ILE A 129 1.34 -13.19 5.30
N SER A 130 0.08 -13.01 4.84
CA SER A 130 -1.09 -12.99 5.71
C SER A 130 -1.30 -14.33 6.43
N GLU A 131 -1.17 -15.45 5.74
CA GLU A 131 -1.23 -16.78 6.32
C GLU A 131 -0.14 -16.99 7.40
N TYR A 132 1.07 -16.48 7.15
CA TYR A 132 2.14 -16.50 8.15
C TYR A 132 1.79 -15.61 9.36
N CYS A 133 1.24 -14.42 9.12
CA CYS A 133 0.78 -13.53 10.18
C CYS A 133 -0.30 -14.18 11.05
N ASP A 134 -1.29 -14.84 10.44
CA ASP A 134 -2.37 -15.52 11.17
C ASP A 134 -1.81 -16.65 12.05
N LYS A 135 -0.90 -17.49 11.51
CA LYS A 135 -0.23 -18.58 12.26
C LYS A 135 0.60 -18.08 13.44
N LYS A 136 1.21 -16.90 13.32
CA LYS A 136 2.08 -16.31 14.35
C LYS A 136 1.39 -15.20 15.17
N LYS A 137 0.10 -14.96 14.93
CA LYS A 137 -0.69 -13.90 15.58
C LYS A 137 -0.10 -12.50 15.43
N LEU A 138 0.53 -12.22 14.26
CA LEU A 138 1.17 -10.94 13.95
C LEU A 138 0.18 -9.98 13.29
N LYS A 139 0.23 -8.71 13.65
CA LYS A 139 -0.73 -7.67 13.19
C LYS A 139 -0.13 -6.70 12.19
N PHE A 140 1.20 -6.67 12.02
CA PHE A 140 1.90 -5.65 11.25
C PHE A 140 2.80 -6.26 10.18
N ILE A 141 2.68 -5.75 8.95
CA ILE A 141 3.56 -6.03 7.82
C ILE A 141 4.23 -4.73 7.41
N ILE A 142 5.53 -4.68 7.31
CA ILE A 142 6.24 -3.53 6.76
C ILE A 142 6.78 -3.81 5.36
N THR A 143 6.71 -2.78 4.51
CA THR A 143 7.14 -2.85 3.10
C THR A 143 7.98 -1.64 2.73
N ALA A 144 8.92 -1.80 1.80
CA ALA A 144 9.93 -0.82 1.43
C ALA A 144 9.48 0.19 0.34
N HIS A 145 8.20 0.56 0.30
CA HIS A 145 7.74 1.60 -0.63
C HIS A 145 8.35 2.96 -0.24
N HIS A 146 8.80 3.73 -1.24
CA HIS A 146 9.56 4.96 -1.06
C HIS A 146 8.98 6.11 -1.92
N ILE A 147 9.61 7.30 -1.88
CA ILE A 147 9.17 8.50 -2.62
C ILE A 147 8.95 8.22 -4.11
N ASP A 148 9.91 7.55 -4.76
CA ASP A 148 9.81 7.30 -6.19
C ASP A 148 8.61 6.40 -6.54
N ASP A 149 8.24 5.44 -5.67
CA ASP A 149 7.00 4.65 -5.82
C ASP A 149 5.74 5.52 -5.68
N GLN A 150 5.77 6.55 -4.83
CA GLN A 150 4.68 7.51 -4.70
C GLN A 150 4.46 8.27 -6.00
N ILE A 151 5.54 8.82 -6.57
CA ILE A 151 5.53 9.57 -7.82
C ILE A 151 5.07 8.68 -8.98
N GLU A 152 5.64 7.48 -9.12
CA GLU A 152 5.22 6.51 -10.15
C GLU A 152 3.73 6.19 -10.04
N ASN A 153 3.25 5.94 -8.84
CA ASN A 153 1.85 5.63 -8.59
C ASN A 153 0.93 6.82 -8.90
N PHE A 154 1.36 8.05 -8.59
CA PHE A 154 0.64 9.27 -8.95
C PHE A 154 0.44 9.37 -10.45
N PHE A 155 1.50 9.26 -11.26
CA PHE A 155 1.39 9.32 -12.72
C PHE A 155 0.55 8.17 -13.30
N ILE A 156 0.72 6.94 -12.81
CA ILE A 156 -0.11 5.79 -13.23
C ILE A 156 -1.60 6.07 -12.99
N ARG A 157 -1.94 6.70 -11.87
CA ARG A 157 -3.33 7.00 -11.51
C ARG A 157 -3.86 8.22 -12.27
N LEU A 158 -3.02 9.21 -12.53
CA LEU A 158 -3.34 10.35 -13.37
C LEU A 158 -3.71 9.91 -14.80
N LEU A 159 -2.91 9.05 -15.41
CA LEU A 159 -3.18 8.46 -16.73
C LEU A 159 -4.47 7.62 -16.79
N ARG A 160 -4.96 7.16 -15.64
CA ARG A 160 -6.23 6.41 -15.54
C ARG A 160 -7.44 7.30 -15.21
N GLY A 161 -7.28 8.61 -15.19
CA GLY A 161 -8.35 9.53 -14.80
C GLY A 161 -8.81 9.37 -13.35
N SER A 162 -7.91 9.02 -12.43
CA SER A 162 -8.27 8.86 -11.03
C SER A 162 -8.56 10.22 -10.39
N GLY A 163 -9.66 10.31 -9.62
CA GLY A 163 -9.97 11.49 -8.80
C GLY A 163 -9.11 11.60 -7.54
N LEU A 164 -9.46 12.54 -6.66
CA LEU A 164 -8.73 12.92 -5.44
C LEU A 164 -8.26 11.72 -4.59
N THR A 165 -9.14 10.76 -4.32
CA THR A 165 -8.81 9.57 -3.51
C THR A 165 -7.72 8.71 -4.16
N GLY A 166 -7.71 8.62 -5.48
CA GLY A 166 -6.70 7.91 -6.23
C GLY A 166 -5.38 8.64 -6.28
N LEU A 167 -5.39 9.93 -6.62
CA LEU A 167 -4.20 10.76 -6.80
C LEU A 167 -3.47 11.05 -5.48
N SER A 168 -4.17 11.06 -4.34
CA SER A 168 -3.56 11.24 -3.02
C SER A 168 -2.57 10.12 -2.61
N SER A 169 -2.25 9.22 -3.56
CA SER A 169 -1.18 8.23 -3.50
C SER A 169 -1.28 7.20 -2.36
N MET A 170 -0.15 6.64 -1.93
CA MET A 170 -0.11 5.58 -0.92
C MET A 170 -0.06 6.16 0.49
N SER A 171 -0.95 5.71 1.36
CA SER A 171 -0.88 6.04 2.79
C SER A 171 0.28 5.32 3.47
N GLU A 172 0.83 5.93 4.51
CA GLU A 172 1.89 5.34 5.35
C GLU A 172 1.42 4.03 5.99
N ASN A 173 0.18 4.00 6.44
CA ASN A 173 -0.46 2.79 6.93
C ASN A 173 -1.76 2.50 6.18
N VAL A 174 -2.11 1.22 6.04
CA VAL A 174 -3.38 0.78 5.46
C VAL A 174 -3.79 -0.56 6.07
N ASN A 175 -5.06 -0.72 6.37
CA ASN A 175 -5.60 -2.01 6.76
C ASN A 175 -5.61 -2.93 5.53
N TYR A 176 -4.88 -4.02 5.59
CA TYR A 176 -4.92 -5.07 4.55
C TYR A 176 -6.19 -5.90 4.70
N ASN A 177 -6.52 -6.24 5.93
CA ASN A 177 -7.77 -6.87 6.34
C ASN A 177 -8.15 -6.39 7.75
N LYS A 178 -9.16 -7.01 8.38
CA LYS A 178 -9.60 -6.63 9.74
C LYS A 178 -8.53 -6.83 10.82
N LYS A 179 -7.51 -7.68 10.58
CA LYS A 179 -6.51 -8.07 11.56
C LYS A 179 -5.11 -7.50 11.27
N ILE A 180 -4.79 -7.22 10.01
CA ILE A 180 -3.43 -6.93 9.55
C ILE A 180 -3.36 -5.51 8.97
N LYS A 181 -2.36 -4.75 9.43
CA LYS A 181 -1.97 -3.43 8.90
C LYS A 181 -0.67 -3.54 8.12
N ILE A 182 -0.62 -2.89 6.95
CA ILE A 182 0.61 -2.70 6.19
C ILE A 182 1.15 -1.31 6.47
N ILE A 183 2.43 -1.23 6.83
CA ILE A 183 3.13 0.02 7.13
C ILE A 183 4.25 0.23 6.11
N ARG A 184 4.43 1.48 5.67
CA ARG A 184 5.41 1.90 4.66
C ARG A 184 6.30 2.99 5.24
N PRO A 185 7.33 2.63 6.00
CA PRO A 185 8.13 3.60 6.75
C PRO A 185 9.05 4.48 5.88
N PHE A 186 9.24 4.12 4.60
CA PHE A 186 10.17 4.79 3.69
C PHE A 186 9.51 5.78 2.70
N LEU A 187 8.23 6.11 2.87
CA LEU A 187 7.50 6.97 1.91
C LEU A 187 8.08 8.39 1.77
N ASP A 188 8.92 8.82 2.68
CA ASP A 188 9.65 10.11 2.68
C ASP A 188 11.15 9.99 2.40
N LEU A 189 11.61 8.79 2.00
CA LEU A 189 12.99 8.55 1.60
C LEU A 189 13.09 8.32 0.10
N LYS A 190 14.18 8.81 -0.52
CA LYS A 190 14.49 8.62 -1.93
C LYS A 190 15.10 7.23 -2.14
N LYS A 191 14.86 6.61 -3.30
CA LYS A 191 15.46 5.33 -3.67
C LYS A 191 16.99 5.35 -3.61
N SER A 192 17.62 6.46 -3.97
CA SER A 192 19.08 6.65 -3.88
C SER A 192 19.59 6.56 -2.43
N GLU A 193 18.82 7.07 -1.45
CA GLU A 193 19.15 6.99 -0.03
C GLU A 193 19.10 5.54 0.48
N LEU A 194 18.06 4.79 0.11
CA LEU A 194 17.93 3.38 0.46
C LEU A 194 19.04 2.52 -0.18
N LYS A 195 19.34 2.77 -1.46
CA LYS A 195 20.45 2.11 -2.16
C LYS A 195 21.80 2.41 -1.49
N TYR A 196 22.03 3.66 -1.08
CA TYR A 196 23.22 4.06 -0.34
C TYR A 196 23.39 3.25 0.95
N VAL A 197 22.36 3.15 1.78
CA VAL A 197 22.38 2.36 3.01
C VAL A 197 22.65 0.87 2.70
N THR A 198 21.99 0.32 1.72
CA THR A 198 22.14 -1.10 1.34
C THR A 198 23.55 -1.43 0.89
N LEU A 199 24.15 -0.60 0.04
CA LEU A 199 25.53 -0.80 -0.42
C LEU A 199 26.54 -0.67 0.72
N ASN A 200 26.38 0.28 1.64
CA ASN A 200 27.28 0.43 2.78
C ASN A 200 27.18 -0.73 3.78
N PHE A 201 26.00 -1.35 3.95
CA PHE A 201 25.84 -2.43 4.92
C PHE A 201 26.01 -3.82 4.31
N PHE A 202 25.37 -4.09 3.18
CA PHE A 202 25.40 -5.42 2.55
C PHE A 202 26.50 -5.56 1.48
N GLY A 203 26.95 -4.46 0.87
CA GLY A 203 27.88 -4.45 -0.26
C GLY A 203 27.25 -4.87 -1.60
N THR A 204 26.07 -5.48 -1.59
CA THR A 204 25.42 -6.03 -2.77
C THR A 204 23.89 -6.07 -2.61
N PHE A 205 23.19 -6.27 -3.72
CA PHE A 205 21.75 -6.55 -3.77
C PHE A 205 21.40 -7.30 -5.06
N ILE A 206 20.18 -7.81 -5.18
CA ILE A 206 19.71 -8.49 -6.38
C ILE A 206 18.94 -7.51 -7.27
N GLU A 207 19.36 -7.39 -8.53
CA GLU A 207 18.60 -6.66 -9.55
C GLU A 207 17.56 -7.58 -10.17
N ASP A 208 16.29 -7.15 -10.15
CA ASP A 208 15.21 -7.84 -10.84
C ASP A 208 15.23 -7.43 -12.33
N PRO A 209 15.46 -8.36 -13.27
CA PRO A 209 15.47 -8.05 -14.71
C PRO A 209 14.16 -7.41 -15.21
N SER A 210 13.05 -7.70 -14.55
CA SER A 210 11.75 -7.10 -14.91
C SER A 210 11.72 -5.57 -14.76
N ASN A 211 12.64 -4.98 -13.99
CA ASN A 211 12.77 -3.53 -13.83
C ASN A 211 13.19 -2.79 -15.12
N LYS A 212 13.71 -3.52 -16.13
CA LYS A 212 14.11 -2.97 -17.42
C LYS A 212 13.07 -3.26 -18.51
N ASN A 213 12.04 -4.06 -18.25
CA ASN A 213 11.07 -4.47 -19.26
C ASN A 213 10.00 -3.41 -19.49
N GLU A 214 10.05 -2.72 -20.65
CA GLU A 214 9.12 -1.65 -21.04
C GLU A 214 7.67 -2.13 -21.32
N LYS A 215 7.41 -3.45 -21.37
CA LYS A 215 6.02 -3.96 -21.36
C LYS A 215 5.26 -3.53 -20.10
N PHE A 216 5.97 -3.27 -19.00
CA PHE A 216 5.36 -2.82 -17.76
C PHE A 216 5.19 -1.30 -17.70
N LEU A 217 3.96 -0.85 -17.44
CA LEU A 217 3.62 0.56 -17.36
C LEU A 217 4.53 1.35 -16.40
N ARG A 218 4.92 0.77 -15.25
CA ARG A 218 5.84 1.41 -14.30
C ARG A 218 7.19 1.73 -14.90
N VAL A 219 7.73 0.85 -15.75
CA VAL A 219 9.03 1.07 -16.40
C VAL A 219 8.92 2.23 -17.40
N ARG A 220 7.82 2.27 -18.19
CA ARG A 220 7.56 3.39 -19.09
C ARG A 220 7.41 4.72 -18.34
N ILE A 221 6.67 4.73 -17.21
CA ILE A 221 6.52 5.94 -16.38
C ILE A 221 7.88 6.45 -15.88
N ARG A 222 8.79 5.57 -15.46
CA ARG A 222 10.16 5.96 -15.06
C ARG A 222 10.91 6.64 -16.22
N LYS A 223 10.75 6.15 -17.44
CA LYS A 223 11.35 6.74 -18.64
C LYS A 223 10.75 8.12 -18.94
N TYR A 224 9.41 8.24 -18.96
CA TYR A 224 8.71 9.52 -19.15
C TYR A 224 9.07 10.53 -18.06
N ARG A 225 9.11 10.10 -16.80
CA ARG A 225 9.53 10.97 -15.69
C ARG A 225 10.90 11.58 -15.93
N LYS A 226 11.89 10.81 -16.40
CA LYS A 226 13.23 11.32 -16.72
C LYS A 226 13.20 12.42 -17.79
N ASN A 227 12.31 12.28 -18.79
CA ASN A 227 12.15 13.33 -19.80
C ASN A 227 11.51 14.58 -19.20
N LEU A 228 10.45 14.43 -18.40
CA LEU A 228 9.82 15.55 -17.69
C LEU A 228 10.79 16.24 -16.70
N GLU A 229 11.70 15.49 -16.09
CA GLU A 229 12.75 16.06 -15.22
C GLU A 229 13.74 16.94 -16.01
N LYS A 230 14.01 16.63 -17.28
CA LYS A 230 14.80 17.50 -18.19
C LYS A 230 14.05 18.79 -18.53
N GLU A 231 12.72 18.74 -18.64
CA GLU A 231 11.83 19.88 -18.85
C GLU A 231 11.52 20.65 -17.55
N GLY A 232 12.23 20.38 -16.46
CA GLY A 232 12.11 21.13 -15.20
C GLY A 232 11.18 20.51 -14.14
N LEU A 233 10.60 19.34 -14.36
CA LEU A 233 9.80 18.67 -13.34
C LEU A 233 10.68 18.29 -12.14
N LYS A 234 10.45 18.92 -10.99
CA LYS A 234 11.10 18.55 -9.74
C LYS A 234 10.27 17.51 -8.97
N SER A 235 10.92 16.42 -8.55
CA SER A 235 10.27 15.38 -7.73
C SER A 235 9.61 15.95 -6.48
N ASP A 236 10.21 16.95 -5.85
CA ASP A 236 9.69 17.58 -4.64
C ASP A 236 8.37 18.33 -4.92
N ASN A 237 8.19 18.94 -6.12
CA ASN A 237 6.93 19.58 -6.52
C ASN A 237 5.80 18.55 -6.65
N VAL A 238 6.10 17.37 -7.22
CA VAL A 238 5.12 16.28 -7.33
C VAL A 238 4.71 15.78 -5.95
N ILE A 239 5.66 15.64 -5.04
CA ILE A 239 5.38 15.24 -3.65
C ILE A 239 4.54 16.30 -2.93
N THR A 240 4.84 17.58 -3.13
CA THR A 240 4.02 18.68 -2.58
C THR A 240 2.57 18.58 -3.07
N SER A 241 2.37 18.36 -4.37
CA SER A 241 1.02 18.18 -4.95
C SER A 241 0.31 16.95 -4.35
N ILE A 242 1.01 15.83 -4.19
CA ILE A 242 0.47 14.62 -3.53
C ILE A 242 0.05 14.92 -2.10
N ASN A 243 0.88 15.66 -1.34
CA ASN A 243 0.59 16.04 0.04
C ASN A 243 -0.64 16.95 0.14
N ASN A 244 -0.76 17.94 -0.75
CA ASN A 244 -1.92 18.81 -0.82
C ASN A 244 -3.21 18.01 -1.10
N LEU A 245 -3.16 17.05 -2.03
CA LEU A 245 -4.26 16.14 -2.29
C LEU A 245 -4.60 15.24 -1.09
N MET A 246 -3.59 14.81 -0.31
CA MET A 246 -3.83 14.07 0.94
C MET A 246 -4.53 14.93 2.00
N HIS A 247 -4.15 16.21 2.12
CA HIS A 247 -4.79 17.15 3.04
C HIS A 247 -6.26 17.39 2.63
N ALA A 248 -6.52 17.64 1.35
CA ALA A 248 -7.88 17.79 0.82
C ALA A 248 -8.73 16.53 1.06
N LYS A 249 -8.15 15.33 0.86
CA LYS A 249 -8.82 14.06 1.18
C LYS A 249 -9.16 13.92 2.65
N LYS A 250 -8.28 14.36 3.57
CA LYS A 250 -8.55 14.33 5.02
C LYS A 250 -9.73 15.24 5.37
N ALA A 251 -9.76 16.47 4.85
CA ALA A 251 -10.86 17.42 5.04
C ALA A 251 -12.18 16.82 4.51
N LEU A 252 -12.19 16.27 3.30
CA LEU A 252 -13.35 15.63 2.71
C LEU A 252 -13.87 14.44 3.55
N ASN A 253 -12.97 13.62 4.08
CA ASN A 253 -13.35 12.53 4.97
C ASN A 253 -13.93 13.03 6.30
N PHE A 254 -13.42 14.13 6.84
CA PHE A 254 -13.98 14.75 8.03
C PHE A 254 -15.43 15.18 7.80
N TYR A 255 -15.71 15.95 6.74
CA TYR A 255 -17.07 16.38 6.41
C TYR A 255 -17.99 15.22 6.05
N LYS A 256 -17.51 14.22 5.30
CA LYS A 256 -18.26 13.00 5.03
C LYS A 256 -18.66 12.28 6.32
N ASN A 257 -17.77 12.18 7.30
CA ASN A 257 -18.10 11.54 8.58
C ASN A 257 -19.15 12.36 9.35
N LYS A 258 -19.10 13.70 9.32
CA LYS A 258 -20.15 14.55 9.88
C LYS A 258 -21.49 14.29 9.19
N ALA A 259 -21.52 14.23 7.86
CA ALA A 259 -22.72 13.94 7.09
C ALA A 259 -23.29 12.55 7.42
N LEU A 260 -22.44 11.55 7.54
CA LEU A 260 -22.88 10.20 7.96
C LEU A 260 -23.51 10.20 9.36
N LEU A 261 -22.92 10.89 10.33
CA LEU A 261 -23.49 11.03 11.67
C LEU A 261 -24.83 11.77 11.68
N LYS A 262 -24.98 12.77 10.81
CA LYS A 262 -26.20 13.61 10.73
C LYS A 262 -27.34 12.90 10.00
N HIS A 263 -27.04 12.18 8.92
CA HIS A 263 -28.07 11.71 7.98
C HIS A 263 -28.23 10.19 7.95
N VAL A 264 -27.39 9.39 8.60
CA VAL A 264 -27.40 7.94 8.45
C VAL A 264 -27.55 7.23 9.80
N SER A 265 -28.57 6.40 9.92
CA SER A 265 -28.81 5.53 11.09
C SER A 265 -28.59 4.08 10.72
N PHE A 266 -27.60 3.43 11.35
CA PHE A 266 -27.35 2.01 11.16
C PHE A 266 -28.24 1.17 12.07
N MET A 267 -29.16 0.40 11.49
CA MET A 267 -30.03 -0.51 12.23
C MET A 267 -29.32 -1.84 12.57
N SER A 268 -28.41 -2.26 11.69
CA SER A 268 -27.60 -3.46 11.90
C SER A 268 -26.33 -3.41 11.02
N LYS A 269 -25.48 -4.43 11.11
CA LYS A 269 -24.32 -4.57 10.20
C LYS A 269 -24.71 -4.67 8.71
N ASN A 270 -25.96 -5.03 8.42
CA ASN A 270 -26.44 -5.30 7.07
C ASN A 270 -27.55 -4.34 6.61
N LYS A 271 -27.90 -3.34 7.41
CA LYS A 271 -29.02 -2.42 7.09
C LYS A 271 -28.80 -1.02 7.69
N CYS A 272 -29.06 0.02 6.91
CA CYS A 272 -29.11 1.40 7.37
C CYS A 272 -30.23 2.19 6.70
N ILE A 273 -30.57 3.33 7.29
CA ILE A 273 -31.53 4.31 6.79
C ILE A 273 -30.75 5.60 6.56
N ILE A 274 -31.00 6.25 5.43
CA ILE A 274 -30.42 7.54 5.06
C ILE A 274 -31.56 8.55 4.99
N ASN A 275 -31.46 9.67 5.68
CA ASN A 275 -32.38 10.79 5.56
C ASN A 275 -32.16 11.50 4.21
N GLY A 276 -33.22 11.69 3.44
CA GLY A 276 -33.16 12.37 2.13
C GLY A 276 -32.69 13.82 2.17
N LYS A 277 -32.70 14.47 3.31
CA LYS A 277 -32.08 15.78 3.51
C LYS A 277 -30.60 15.83 3.17
N ILE A 278 -29.89 14.67 3.11
CA ILE A 278 -28.51 14.60 2.65
C ILE A 278 -28.33 15.19 1.24
N PHE A 279 -29.36 15.12 0.37
CA PHE A 279 -29.27 15.64 -1.00
C PHE A 279 -29.40 17.17 -1.08
N SER A 280 -30.03 17.79 -0.12
CA SER A 280 -30.21 19.26 -0.07
C SER A 280 -29.18 19.97 0.83
N GLU A 281 -28.66 19.27 1.84
CA GLU A 281 -27.79 19.88 2.85
C GLU A 281 -26.31 19.60 2.63
N GLU A 282 -25.95 18.62 1.78
CA GLU A 282 -24.56 18.22 1.61
C GLU A 282 -24.06 18.44 0.17
N ALA A 283 -22.78 18.74 0.03
CA ALA A 283 -22.13 18.86 -1.28
C ALA A 283 -22.13 17.51 -2.04
N LYS A 284 -22.25 17.57 -3.37
CA LYS A 284 -22.30 16.37 -4.25
C LYS A 284 -21.20 15.35 -3.98
N GLU A 285 -19.97 15.78 -3.72
CA GLU A 285 -18.85 14.88 -3.46
C GLU A 285 -18.97 14.21 -2.06
N ILE A 286 -19.57 14.88 -1.08
CA ILE A 286 -19.87 14.32 0.25
C ILE A 286 -20.94 13.25 0.12
N ILE A 287 -22.01 13.52 -0.63
CA ILE A 287 -23.07 12.54 -0.93
C ILE A 287 -22.48 11.30 -1.61
N PHE A 288 -21.69 11.51 -2.69
CA PHE A 288 -21.03 10.43 -3.43
C PHE A 288 -20.17 9.55 -2.52
N LYS A 289 -19.34 10.15 -1.68
CA LYS A 289 -18.46 9.41 -0.76
C LYS A 289 -19.25 8.69 0.32
N SER A 290 -20.30 9.29 0.84
CA SER A 290 -21.18 8.68 1.83
C SER A 290 -21.84 7.42 1.25
N PHE A 291 -22.44 7.51 0.07
CA PHE A 291 -23.01 6.34 -0.62
C PHE A 291 -21.98 5.28 -0.94
N SER A 292 -20.78 5.67 -1.39
CA SER A 292 -19.67 4.75 -1.66
C SER A 292 -19.29 3.92 -0.42
N ASP A 293 -19.17 4.57 0.73
CA ASP A 293 -18.81 3.91 2.00
C ASP A 293 -19.96 3.04 2.53
N ILE A 294 -21.20 3.53 2.48
CA ILE A 294 -22.40 2.79 2.90
C ILE A 294 -22.54 1.50 2.11
N LEU A 295 -22.46 1.57 0.78
CA LEU A 295 -22.58 0.38 -0.08
C LEU A 295 -21.49 -0.65 0.21
N SER A 296 -20.24 -0.21 0.45
CA SER A 296 -19.14 -1.09 0.83
C SER A 296 -19.36 -1.74 2.19
N LEU A 297 -19.80 -0.95 3.18
CA LEU A 297 -20.05 -1.40 4.55
C LEU A 297 -21.16 -2.44 4.62
N ILE A 298 -22.31 -2.14 4.02
CA ILE A 298 -23.51 -2.99 4.04
C ILE A 298 -23.28 -4.29 3.25
N SER A 299 -22.65 -4.21 2.06
CA SER A 299 -22.35 -5.42 1.27
C SER A 299 -21.24 -6.28 1.88
N GLY A 300 -20.37 -5.69 2.71
CA GLY A 300 -19.13 -6.31 3.19
C GLY A 300 -18.04 -6.38 2.12
N SER A 301 -18.17 -5.65 1.01
CA SER A 301 -17.20 -5.63 -0.08
C SER A 301 -16.02 -4.72 0.25
N TYR A 302 -14.79 -5.19 -0.03
CA TYR A 302 -13.58 -4.38 0.19
C TYR A 302 -13.50 -3.16 -0.73
N TYR A 303 -14.04 -3.26 -1.94
CA TYR A 303 -14.09 -2.16 -2.90
C TYR A 303 -15.53 -1.72 -3.15
N PRO A 304 -15.78 -0.39 -3.18
CA PRO A 304 -17.09 0.13 -3.57
C PRO A 304 -17.39 -0.18 -5.05
N PRO A 305 -18.64 -0.07 -5.47
CA PRO A 305 -19.02 -0.09 -6.89
C PRO A 305 -18.27 0.98 -7.69
N ARG A 306 -18.22 0.81 -9.02
CA ARG A 306 -17.59 1.81 -9.92
C ARG A 306 -18.27 3.17 -9.77
N SER A 307 -17.46 4.24 -9.73
CA SER A 307 -17.94 5.61 -9.50
C SER A 307 -19.11 6.03 -10.40
N LYS A 308 -19.05 5.73 -11.71
CA LYS A 308 -20.14 6.02 -12.64
C LYS A 308 -21.48 5.40 -12.22
N LYS A 309 -21.44 4.16 -11.65
CA LYS A 309 -22.66 3.49 -11.18
C LYS A 309 -23.21 4.13 -9.91
N ILE A 310 -22.36 4.60 -9.02
CA ILE A 310 -22.78 5.32 -7.78
C ILE A 310 -23.39 6.66 -8.15
N VAL A 311 -22.76 7.43 -9.05
CA VAL A 311 -23.31 8.72 -9.54
C VAL A 311 -24.68 8.52 -10.15
N SER A 312 -24.83 7.56 -11.09
CA SER A 312 -26.11 7.24 -11.70
C SER A 312 -27.18 6.78 -10.70
N LEU A 313 -26.78 6.06 -9.64
CA LEU A 313 -27.69 5.68 -8.55
C LEU A 313 -28.19 6.94 -7.81
N ILE A 314 -27.29 7.83 -7.41
CA ILE A 314 -27.61 9.10 -6.70
C ILE A 314 -28.58 9.94 -7.53
N GLU A 315 -28.31 10.13 -8.83
CA GLU A 315 -29.17 10.86 -9.74
C GLU A 315 -30.59 10.25 -9.87
N ARG A 316 -30.68 8.93 -9.85
CA ARG A 316 -31.98 8.23 -9.88
C ARG A 316 -32.75 8.40 -8.58
N ILE A 317 -32.09 8.24 -7.43
CA ILE A 317 -32.73 8.38 -6.11
C ILE A 317 -33.29 9.79 -5.90
N SER A 318 -32.64 10.81 -6.49
CA SER A 318 -33.10 12.20 -6.40
C SER A 318 -34.40 12.45 -7.19
N LYS A 319 -34.81 11.54 -8.10
CA LYS A 319 -36.04 11.67 -8.88
C LYS A 319 -37.28 11.24 -8.05
N PRO A 320 -38.45 11.90 -8.24
CA PRO A 320 -39.69 11.59 -7.49
C PRO A 320 -40.14 10.13 -7.69
N LYS A 321 -40.04 9.61 -8.92
CA LYS A 321 -40.50 8.27 -9.31
C LYS A 321 -39.55 7.13 -8.93
N TYR A 322 -38.44 7.39 -8.21
CA TYR A 322 -37.55 6.30 -7.81
C TYR A 322 -38.17 5.48 -6.68
N ASN A 323 -38.21 4.15 -6.85
CA ASN A 323 -38.69 3.23 -5.84
C ASN A 323 -37.56 2.33 -5.33
N LYS A 324 -36.99 1.47 -6.19
CA LYS A 324 -36.05 0.42 -5.76
C LYS A 324 -35.02 0.10 -6.82
N SER A 325 -33.80 -0.24 -6.39
CA SER A 325 -32.77 -0.82 -7.27
C SER A 325 -31.72 -1.59 -6.48
N THR A 326 -30.83 -2.30 -7.20
CA THR A 326 -29.70 -3.02 -6.59
C THR A 326 -28.38 -2.45 -7.10
N LEU A 327 -27.39 -2.32 -6.21
CA LEU A 327 -26.02 -1.95 -6.58
C LEU A 327 -25.01 -2.49 -5.57
N GLY A 328 -23.99 -3.17 -6.09
CA GLY A 328 -22.83 -3.59 -5.29
C GLY A 328 -23.14 -4.61 -4.19
N GLY A 329 -24.19 -5.42 -4.35
CA GLY A 329 -24.66 -6.38 -3.36
C GLY A 329 -25.52 -5.75 -2.26
N CYS A 330 -26.08 -4.58 -2.55
CA CYS A 330 -27.05 -3.90 -1.72
C CYS A 330 -28.37 -3.71 -2.50
N VAL A 331 -29.46 -3.77 -1.78
CA VAL A 331 -30.80 -3.31 -2.21
C VAL A 331 -30.99 -1.92 -1.65
N ILE A 332 -31.39 -0.97 -2.51
CA ILE A 332 -31.63 0.43 -2.18
C ILE A 332 -33.10 0.73 -2.51
N GLU A 333 -33.86 1.15 -1.53
CA GLU A 333 -35.30 1.44 -1.63
C GLU A 333 -35.59 2.80 -1.04
N LYS A 334 -36.37 3.63 -1.74
CA LYS A 334 -36.81 4.93 -1.25
C LYS A 334 -38.26 4.83 -0.80
N LYS A 335 -38.55 5.27 0.41
CA LYS A 335 -39.89 5.42 0.96
C LYS A 335 -39.98 6.84 1.55
N ASP A 336 -40.85 7.64 1.00
CA ASP A 336 -41.00 9.05 1.36
C ASP A 336 -39.66 9.82 1.31
N SER A 337 -39.26 10.41 2.42
CA SER A 337 -37.99 11.13 2.57
C SER A 337 -36.81 10.26 2.98
N PHE A 338 -36.98 8.93 3.12
CA PHE A 338 -35.95 8.03 3.61
C PHE A 338 -35.48 7.05 2.55
N ILE A 339 -34.18 6.73 2.58
CA ILE A 339 -33.56 5.72 1.71
C ILE A 339 -33.08 4.56 2.60
N PHE A 340 -33.62 3.41 2.37
CA PHE A 340 -33.26 2.16 3.02
C PHE A 340 -32.20 1.45 2.20
N VAL A 341 -31.08 1.12 2.82
CA VAL A 341 -30.00 0.32 2.20
C VAL A 341 -29.83 -0.95 3.00
N SER A 342 -30.02 -2.07 2.35
CA SER A 342 -29.88 -3.40 2.96
C SER A 342 -29.00 -4.31 2.11
N LYS A 343 -28.38 -5.30 2.73
CA LYS A 343 -27.58 -6.30 2.03
C LYS A 343 -28.49 -7.18 1.17
N GLU A 344 -28.11 -7.39 -0.09
CA GLU A 344 -28.78 -8.27 -1.01
C GLU A 344 -28.63 -9.73 -0.54
N LEU A 345 -29.75 -10.39 -0.26
CA LEU A 345 -29.80 -11.82 0.03
C LEU A 345 -29.68 -12.55 -1.33
N ARG A 346 -28.49 -13.01 -1.66
CA ARG A 346 -28.31 -13.90 -2.82
C ARG A 346 -28.86 -15.28 -2.44
N THR A 347 -30.04 -15.62 -2.90
CA THR A 347 -30.46 -17.02 -2.99
C THR A 347 -29.42 -17.75 -3.84
N LYS A 348 -28.74 -18.74 -3.29
CA LYS A 348 -27.94 -19.67 -4.08
C LYS A 348 -28.94 -20.32 -5.07
N LYS A 349 -28.85 -19.96 -6.35
CA LYS A 349 -29.49 -20.77 -7.38
C LYS A 349 -28.87 -22.16 -7.24
N ALA A 350 -29.70 -23.13 -6.79
CA ALA A 350 -29.32 -24.53 -6.87
C ALA A 350 -29.00 -24.81 -8.35
N TYR A 351 -27.81 -25.23 -8.64
CA TYR A 351 -27.48 -25.82 -9.93
C TYR A 351 -28.29 -27.12 -10.00
N ILE A 352 -29.44 -27.08 -10.68
CA ILE A 352 -30.11 -28.28 -11.13
C ILE A 352 -29.18 -28.83 -12.22
N GLN A 353 -28.49 -29.93 -11.92
CA GLN A 353 -27.82 -30.71 -12.95
C GLN A 353 -28.93 -31.22 -13.89
N PRO A 354 -28.80 -31.08 -15.23
CA PRO A 354 -29.67 -31.75 -16.13
C PRO A 354 -29.45 -33.27 -15.93
N SER A 355 -30.52 -33.95 -15.52
CA SER A 355 -30.59 -35.42 -15.57
C SER A 355 -30.32 -35.89 -17.00
N LYS A 356 -29.50 -36.91 -17.13
CA LYS A 356 -29.09 -37.56 -18.37
C LYS A 356 -30.25 -37.98 -19.25
#